data_51a3cbf05f61ea5dc40581cad8b68e98
#
_entry.id   51a3cbf05f61ea5dc40581cad8b68e98
#
_cell.length_a   1.000
_cell.length_b   1.000
_cell.length_c   1.000
_cell.angle_alpha   90.00
_cell.angle_beta   90.00
_cell.angle_gamma   90.00
#
_symmetry.space_group_name_H-M   'P 1'
#
loop_
_entity.id
_entity.type
_entity.pdbx_description
1 polymer ?
#
loop_
_entity_poly.entity_id
_entity_poly.type
_entity_poly.pdbx_seq_one_letter_code
_entity_poly.pdbx_strand_id
1 'polypeptide(L)'
;DYNKCDVITWSWQKILGGEAAHGMIAISPRVVERLESFTPSWPVPKLFRLAENQKLIKGIFEGNTINTPSMICVEDIIDSLNWVSSQGGLNSLISKSQNSLQKIREWINERDWVTFLSEIEDDNYISNTGITFKIVEDWFTNKDESDQRAVMADICKLLSENNVGFDCNGYPKAP
;
A
#
# COMPACT_ATOMS: atom_id res chain seq x y z
N ASP A 1 -3.61 -5.35 13.90
CA ASP A 1 -4.08 -6.54 14.63
C ASP A 1 -5.18 -7.21 13.80
N TYR A 2 -4.81 -8.26 13.06
CA TYR A 2 -5.70 -9.00 12.15
C TYR A 2 -6.90 -9.64 12.91
N ASN A 3 -6.76 -9.93 14.19
CA ASN A 3 -7.83 -10.49 15.00
C ASN A 3 -9.00 -9.51 15.24
N LYS A 4 -8.80 -8.23 14.96
CA LYS A 4 -9.84 -7.19 15.05
C LYS A 4 -10.54 -6.91 13.72
N CYS A 5 -10.09 -7.51 12.63
CA CYS A 5 -10.64 -7.30 11.30
C CYS A 5 -11.51 -8.48 10.88
N ASP A 6 -12.71 -8.18 10.40
CA ASP A 6 -13.62 -9.20 9.86
C ASP A 6 -13.37 -9.47 8.38
N VAL A 7 -12.98 -8.44 7.66
CA VAL A 7 -12.65 -8.51 6.23
C VAL A 7 -11.36 -7.74 6.00
N ILE A 8 -10.41 -8.37 5.33
CA ILE A 8 -9.17 -7.76 4.87
C ILE A 8 -9.09 -7.96 3.37
N THR A 9 -8.84 -6.88 2.64
CA THR A 9 -8.64 -6.93 1.19
C THR A 9 -7.34 -6.24 0.83
N TRP A 10 -6.65 -6.78 -0.16
CA TRP A 10 -5.41 -6.21 -0.69
C TRP A 10 -5.20 -6.61 -2.14
N SER A 11 -4.21 -6.00 -2.78
CA SER A 11 -3.75 -6.39 -4.12
C SER A 11 -2.23 -6.53 -4.15
N TRP A 12 -1.68 -7.08 -5.23
CA TRP A 12 -0.27 -7.44 -5.35
C TRP A 12 0.63 -6.32 -5.89
N GLN A 13 0.03 -5.27 -6.41
CA GLN A 13 0.70 -4.23 -7.21
C GLN A 13 1.60 -3.27 -6.44
N LYS A 14 1.70 -3.41 -5.12
CA LYS A 14 2.49 -2.53 -4.26
C LYS A 14 3.74 -3.25 -3.77
N ILE A 15 3.82 -3.53 -2.50
CA ILE A 15 5.01 -4.08 -1.85
C ILE A 15 5.42 -5.46 -2.37
N LEU A 16 4.47 -6.25 -2.88
CA LEU A 16 4.75 -7.55 -3.48
C LEU A 16 5.22 -7.47 -4.94
N GLY A 17 5.23 -6.28 -5.54
CA GLY A 17 5.78 -6.04 -6.87
C GLY A 17 5.01 -6.65 -8.04
N GLY A 18 3.82 -7.21 -7.80
CA GLY A 18 2.99 -7.80 -8.85
C GLY A 18 2.19 -6.75 -9.61
N GLU A 19 1.49 -7.19 -10.65
CA GLU A 19 0.57 -6.36 -11.42
C GLU A 19 -0.76 -6.11 -10.69
N ALA A 20 -1.50 -5.07 -11.08
CA ALA A 20 -2.80 -4.70 -10.53
C ALA A 20 -3.95 -5.60 -11.01
N ALA A 21 -3.70 -6.89 -11.22
CA ALA A 21 -4.64 -7.80 -11.91
C ALA A 21 -5.59 -8.53 -10.97
N HIS A 22 -5.21 -8.79 -9.74
CA HIS A 22 -5.96 -9.63 -8.80
C HIS A 22 -6.18 -8.94 -7.47
N GLY A 23 -7.43 -9.03 -6.98
CA GLY A 23 -7.78 -8.66 -5.61
C GLY A 23 -7.82 -9.88 -4.72
N MET A 24 -7.26 -9.78 -3.53
CA MET A 24 -7.31 -10.81 -2.50
C MET A 24 -8.29 -10.40 -1.41
N ILE A 25 -8.95 -11.39 -0.81
CA ILE A 25 -9.85 -11.19 0.32
C ILE A 25 -9.63 -12.27 1.36
N ALA A 26 -9.52 -11.88 2.61
CA ALA A 26 -9.58 -12.77 3.75
C ALA A 26 -10.81 -12.40 4.60
N ILE A 27 -11.56 -13.40 5.04
CA ILE A 27 -12.75 -13.20 5.86
C ILE A 27 -12.65 -14.01 7.16
N SER A 28 -13.21 -13.45 8.23
CA SER A 28 -13.29 -14.14 9.53
C SER A 28 -14.42 -15.18 9.55
N PRO A 29 -14.39 -16.16 10.47
CA PRO A 29 -15.51 -17.08 10.70
C PRO A 29 -16.83 -16.33 10.97
N ARG A 30 -16.80 -15.20 11.65
CA ARG A 30 -17.97 -14.35 11.93
C ARG A 30 -18.61 -13.81 10.65
N VAL A 31 -17.80 -13.50 9.62
CA VAL A 31 -18.33 -13.10 8.30
C VAL A 31 -19.00 -14.28 7.61
N VAL A 32 -18.45 -15.49 7.72
CA VAL A 32 -19.09 -16.70 7.18
C VAL A 32 -20.47 -16.90 7.80
N GLU A 33 -20.56 -16.87 9.13
CA GLU A 33 -21.84 -16.95 9.84
C GLU A 33 -22.83 -15.87 9.39
N ARG A 34 -22.35 -14.64 9.18
CA ARG A 34 -23.17 -13.53 8.67
C ARG A 34 -23.68 -13.79 7.25
N LEU A 35 -22.83 -14.29 6.35
CA LEU A 35 -23.19 -14.64 4.98
C LEU A 35 -24.21 -15.78 4.91
N GLU A 36 -24.18 -16.70 5.86
CA GLU A 36 -25.09 -17.85 5.93
C GLU A 36 -26.38 -17.56 6.71
N SER A 37 -26.44 -16.47 7.47
CA SER A 37 -27.61 -16.07 8.26
C SER A 37 -28.39 -14.89 7.73
N PHE A 38 -27.84 -14.15 6.75
CA PHE A 38 -28.46 -12.92 6.24
C PHE A 38 -28.56 -12.93 4.71
N THR A 39 -29.75 -12.63 4.21
CA THR A 39 -29.98 -12.40 2.78
C THR A 39 -30.25 -10.91 2.54
N PRO A 40 -29.42 -10.21 1.74
CA PRO A 40 -29.68 -8.83 1.37
C PRO A 40 -31.03 -8.66 0.66
N SER A 41 -31.74 -7.59 0.94
CA SER A 41 -33.00 -7.24 0.26
C SER A 41 -32.80 -6.64 -1.14
N TRP A 42 -31.53 -6.34 -1.50
CA TRP A 42 -31.14 -5.82 -2.80
C TRP A 42 -30.23 -6.83 -3.53
N PRO A 43 -30.16 -6.78 -4.86
CA PRO A 43 -29.27 -7.65 -5.61
C PRO A 43 -27.81 -7.29 -5.34
N VAL A 44 -27.01 -8.30 -5.01
CA VAL A 44 -25.56 -8.16 -4.81
C VAL A 44 -24.83 -8.38 -6.14
N PRO A 45 -23.98 -7.45 -6.60
CA PRO A 45 -23.16 -7.66 -7.79
C PRO A 45 -22.36 -8.97 -7.71
N LYS A 46 -22.21 -9.66 -8.86
CA LYS A 46 -21.53 -10.98 -8.90
C LYS A 46 -20.14 -10.96 -8.24
N LEU A 47 -19.40 -9.85 -8.40
CA LEU A 47 -18.08 -9.66 -7.82
C LEU A 47 -18.05 -9.76 -6.28
N PHE A 48 -19.13 -9.36 -5.62
CA PHE A 48 -19.24 -9.36 -4.15
C PHE A 48 -20.12 -10.49 -3.62
N ARG A 49 -20.56 -11.39 -4.49
CA ARG A 49 -21.44 -12.51 -4.11
C ARG A 49 -20.60 -13.66 -3.59
N LEU A 50 -20.39 -13.70 -2.28
CA LEU A 50 -19.62 -14.75 -1.60
C LEU A 50 -20.51 -15.88 -1.07
N ALA A 51 -21.83 -15.70 -1.08
CA ALA A 51 -22.80 -16.71 -0.67
C ALA A 51 -23.94 -16.83 -1.68
N GLU A 52 -24.49 -18.02 -1.80
CA GLU A 52 -25.68 -18.34 -2.59
C GLU A 52 -26.61 -19.25 -1.78
N ASN A 53 -27.92 -18.93 -1.76
CA ASN A 53 -28.91 -19.66 -0.96
C ASN A 53 -28.50 -19.83 0.50
N GLN A 54 -27.96 -18.76 1.11
CA GLN A 54 -27.45 -18.75 2.49
C GLN A 54 -26.35 -19.79 2.75
N LYS A 55 -25.52 -20.08 1.75
CA LYS A 55 -24.35 -20.95 1.88
C LYS A 55 -23.15 -20.27 1.27
N LEU A 56 -22.02 -20.33 1.96
CA LEU A 56 -20.74 -19.83 1.43
C LEU A 56 -20.39 -20.56 0.13
N ILE A 57 -20.02 -19.79 -0.89
CA ILE A 57 -19.48 -20.33 -2.16
C ILE A 57 -18.02 -20.74 -1.93
N LYS A 58 -17.81 -21.92 -1.36
CA LYS A 58 -16.48 -22.41 -0.96
C LYS A 58 -15.47 -22.42 -2.09
N GLY A 59 -15.91 -22.74 -3.30
CA GLY A 59 -15.05 -22.80 -4.48
C GLY A 59 -14.24 -21.52 -4.73
N ILE A 60 -14.76 -20.32 -4.38
CA ILE A 60 -14.03 -19.05 -4.50
C ILE A 60 -12.73 -19.08 -3.67
N PHE A 61 -12.76 -19.73 -2.52
CA PHE A 61 -11.61 -19.87 -1.59
C PHE A 61 -10.72 -21.09 -1.92
N GLU A 62 -11.13 -21.89 -2.88
CA GLU A 62 -10.45 -23.11 -3.34
C GLU A 62 -9.90 -22.97 -4.78
N GLY A 63 -9.87 -21.74 -5.31
CA GLY A 63 -9.32 -21.44 -6.62
C GLY A 63 -10.33 -21.32 -7.76
N ASN A 64 -11.63 -21.48 -7.51
CA ASN A 64 -12.68 -21.17 -8.50
C ASN A 64 -12.91 -19.66 -8.59
N THR A 65 -12.08 -19.00 -9.35
CA THR A 65 -12.17 -17.56 -9.55
C THR A 65 -13.34 -17.17 -10.46
N ILE A 66 -13.87 -15.94 -10.30
CA ILE A 66 -14.98 -15.42 -11.13
C ILE A 66 -14.57 -15.33 -12.60
N ASN A 67 -13.32 -14.93 -12.85
CA ASN A 67 -12.71 -14.85 -14.16
C ASN A 67 -11.40 -15.67 -14.16
N THR A 68 -10.97 -16.12 -15.32
CA THR A 68 -9.67 -16.78 -15.47
C THR A 68 -8.56 -15.83 -15.00
N PRO A 69 -7.73 -16.23 -14.03
CA PRO A 69 -6.61 -15.41 -13.58
C PRO A 69 -5.55 -15.26 -14.66
N SER A 70 -4.82 -14.16 -14.65
CA SER A 70 -3.61 -14.02 -15.44
C SER A 70 -2.50 -14.91 -14.86
N MET A 71 -2.06 -15.90 -15.63
CA MET A 71 -1.03 -16.84 -15.18
C MET A 71 0.31 -16.13 -14.95
N ILE A 72 0.66 -15.14 -15.78
CA ILE A 72 1.88 -14.35 -15.59
C ILE A 72 1.85 -13.64 -14.22
N CYS A 73 0.75 -12.98 -13.90
CA CYS A 73 0.62 -12.30 -12.59
C CYS A 73 0.69 -13.29 -11.42
N VAL A 74 0.21 -14.53 -11.60
CA VAL A 74 0.30 -15.58 -10.57
C VAL A 74 1.76 -16.04 -10.40
N GLU A 75 2.48 -16.25 -11.50
CA GLU A 75 3.90 -16.63 -11.45
C GLU A 75 4.76 -15.53 -10.82
N ASP A 76 4.53 -14.26 -11.18
CA ASP A 76 5.23 -13.10 -10.59
C ASP A 76 5.04 -13.06 -9.07
N ILE A 77 3.82 -13.31 -8.57
CA ILE A 77 3.57 -13.29 -7.13
C ILE A 77 4.18 -14.50 -6.42
N ILE A 78 4.21 -15.66 -7.06
CA ILE A 78 4.87 -16.86 -6.53
C ILE A 78 6.38 -16.59 -6.39
N ASP A 79 7.01 -16.01 -7.40
CA ASP A 79 8.42 -15.63 -7.34
C ASP A 79 8.69 -14.62 -6.21
N SER A 80 7.87 -13.57 -6.11
CA SER A 80 7.95 -12.58 -5.03
C SER A 80 7.82 -13.22 -3.64
N LEU A 81 6.88 -14.14 -3.44
CA LEU A 81 6.70 -14.83 -2.17
C LEU A 81 7.87 -15.78 -1.84
N ASN A 82 8.45 -16.43 -2.84
CA ASN A 82 9.66 -17.23 -2.68
C ASN A 82 10.85 -16.35 -2.27
N TRP A 83 11.00 -15.18 -2.92
CA TRP A 83 12.01 -14.20 -2.53
C TRP A 83 11.80 -13.73 -1.08
N VAL A 84 10.58 -13.34 -0.69
CA VAL A 84 10.24 -12.96 0.69
C VAL A 84 10.67 -14.05 1.67
N SER A 85 10.33 -15.31 1.37
CA SER A 85 10.70 -16.46 2.20
C SER A 85 12.22 -16.60 2.33
N SER A 86 12.96 -16.43 1.23
CA SER A 86 14.43 -16.47 1.20
C SER A 86 15.09 -15.36 2.02
N GLN A 87 14.40 -14.22 2.17
CA GLN A 87 14.88 -13.08 2.96
C GLN A 87 14.60 -13.19 4.48
N GLY A 88 14.03 -14.30 4.94
CA GLY A 88 13.65 -14.51 6.35
C GLY A 88 12.19 -14.16 6.66
N GLY A 89 11.34 -14.03 5.62
CA GLY A 89 9.91 -13.86 5.74
C GLY A 89 9.46 -12.46 6.18
N LEU A 90 8.22 -12.36 6.65
CA LEU A 90 7.56 -11.09 6.98
C LEU A 90 8.33 -10.24 7.99
N ASN A 91 8.82 -10.83 9.07
CA ASN A 91 9.52 -10.08 10.13
C ASN A 91 10.80 -9.41 9.62
N SER A 92 11.52 -10.08 8.72
CA SER A 92 12.74 -9.51 8.11
C SER A 92 12.37 -8.31 7.21
N LEU A 93 11.28 -8.40 6.43
CA LEU A 93 10.84 -7.29 5.58
C LEU A 93 10.34 -6.09 6.40
N ILE A 94 9.62 -6.34 7.48
CA ILE A 94 9.21 -5.29 8.43
C ILE A 94 10.45 -4.58 8.99
N SER A 95 11.46 -5.33 9.45
CA SER A 95 12.71 -4.75 9.96
C SER A 95 13.44 -3.93 8.89
N LYS A 96 13.48 -4.39 7.64
CA LYS A 96 14.06 -3.63 6.51
C LYS A 96 13.34 -2.30 6.29
N SER A 97 11.99 -2.29 6.28
CA SER A 97 11.19 -1.07 6.13
C SER A 97 11.43 -0.09 7.29
N GLN A 98 11.45 -0.58 8.52
CA GLN A 98 11.73 0.23 9.71
C GLN A 98 13.12 0.84 9.67
N ASN A 99 14.13 0.05 9.30
CA ASN A 99 15.50 0.54 9.14
C ASN A 99 15.61 1.62 8.05
N SER A 100 14.83 1.49 6.97
CA SER A 100 14.79 2.51 5.91
C SER A 100 14.19 3.82 6.41
N LEU A 101 13.07 3.75 7.15
CA LEU A 101 12.46 4.92 7.78
C LEU A 101 13.43 5.58 8.77
N GLN A 102 14.12 4.79 9.59
CA GLN A 102 15.09 5.30 10.56
C GLN A 102 16.23 6.08 9.88
N LYS A 103 16.79 5.58 8.78
CA LYS A 103 17.82 6.30 8.01
C LYS A 103 17.32 7.64 7.46
N ILE A 104 16.05 7.68 6.99
CA ILE A 104 15.47 8.93 6.50
C ILE A 104 15.24 9.90 7.68
N ARG A 105 14.82 9.40 8.83
CA ARG A 105 14.67 10.22 10.05
C ARG A 105 15.98 10.82 10.49
N GLU A 106 17.04 10.05 10.54
CA GLU A 106 18.39 10.52 10.86
C GLU A 106 18.82 11.61 9.87
N TRP A 107 18.60 11.38 8.58
CA TRP A 107 18.89 12.37 7.54
C TRP A 107 18.10 13.67 7.69
N ILE A 108 16.82 13.60 8.04
CA ILE A 108 15.97 14.77 8.31
C ILE A 108 16.45 15.52 9.57
N ASN A 109 16.73 14.82 10.65
CA ASN A 109 17.13 15.42 11.91
C ASN A 109 18.47 16.20 11.84
N GLU A 110 19.30 15.91 10.85
CA GLU A 110 20.55 16.63 10.59
C GLU A 110 20.34 17.92 9.76
N ARG A 111 19.09 18.29 9.43
CA ARG A 111 18.76 19.37 8.49
C ARG A 111 17.64 20.23 9.00
N ASP A 112 17.81 21.54 8.91
CA ASP A 112 16.83 22.50 9.41
C ASP A 112 15.77 22.89 8.37
N TRP A 113 16.01 22.57 7.08
CA TRP A 113 15.17 23.00 5.98
C TRP A 113 14.05 22.02 5.59
N VAL A 114 14.04 20.81 6.12
CA VAL A 114 13.08 19.76 5.80
C VAL A 114 12.58 19.07 7.06
N THR A 115 11.30 18.69 7.08
CA THR A 115 10.71 17.87 8.14
C THR A 115 9.72 16.87 7.56
N PHE A 116 9.28 15.90 8.34
CA PHE A 116 8.15 15.06 7.96
C PHE A 116 6.89 15.91 7.76
N LEU A 117 6.06 15.53 6.78
CA LEU A 117 4.75 16.16 6.60
C LEU A 117 3.82 15.87 7.79
N SER A 118 3.91 14.66 8.35
CA SER A 118 3.17 14.28 9.55
C SER A 118 3.65 15.06 10.76
N GLU A 119 2.71 15.60 11.54
CA GLU A 119 2.97 16.22 12.84
C GLU A 119 2.99 15.21 13.98
N ILE A 120 2.70 13.93 13.67
CA ILE A 120 2.71 12.84 14.64
C ILE A 120 4.14 12.28 14.71
N GLU A 121 4.74 12.33 15.87
CA GLU A 121 6.11 11.84 16.10
C GLU A 121 6.17 10.32 16.36
N ASP A 122 5.04 9.70 16.71
CA ASP A 122 4.97 8.25 16.99
C ASP A 122 5.04 7.43 15.70
N ASP A 123 6.10 6.66 15.54
CA ASP A 123 6.36 5.77 14.39
C ASP A 123 5.26 4.72 14.14
N ASN A 124 4.43 4.43 15.14
CA ASN A 124 3.28 3.54 14.96
C ASN A 124 2.18 4.14 14.08
N TYR A 125 2.20 5.44 13.85
CA TYR A 125 1.21 6.17 13.05
C TYR A 125 1.79 6.77 11.76
N ILE A 126 3.09 6.60 11.52
CA ILE A 126 3.77 7.06 10.31
C ILE A 126 3.98 5.89 9.37
N SER A 127 3.66 6.06 8.07
CA SER A 127 3.98 5.05 7.07
C SER A 127 5.49 4.90 6.92
N ASN A 128 5.99 3.66 6.96
CA ASN A 128 7.38 3.34 6.70
C ASN A 128 7.66 2.97 5.23
N THR A 129 6.66 3.08 4.37
CA THR A 129 6.75 2.76 2.93
C THR A 129 6.33 3.92 2.02
N GLY A 130 5.39 4.77 2.47
CA GLY A 130 5.00 6.01 1.82
C GLY A 130 5.39 7.19 2.69
N ILE A 131 6.65 7.63 2.58
CA ILE A 131 7.20 8.68 3.44
C ILE A 131 7.02 10.02 2.73
N THR A 132 6.46 10.99 3.45
CA THR A 132 6.21 12.35 2.95
C THR A 132 6.92 13.38 3.82
N PHE A 133 7.50 14.39 3.19
CA PHE A 133 8.16 15.52 3.87
C PHE A 133 7.71 16.85 3.31
N LYS A 134 7.98 17.90 4.07
CA LYS A 134 7.76 19.28 3.66
C LYS A 134 9.03 20.10 3.86
N ILE A 135 9.23 21.10 2.99
CA ILE A 135 10.27 22.12 3.13
C ILE A 135 9.74 23.19 4.09
N VAL A 136 10.54 23.57 5.07
CA VAL A 136 10.15 24.53 6.12
C VAL A 136 10.91 25.85 6.06
N GLU A 137 11.79 26.04 5.09
CA GLU A 137 12.55 27.27 4.88
C GLU A 137 11.66 28.43 4.39
N ASP A 138 11.88 29.63 4.92
CA ASP A 138 11.12 30.82 4.60
C ASP A 138 11.12 31.17 3.11
N TRP A 139 12.23 30.95 2.42
CA TRP A 139 12.32 31.21 0.98
C TRP A 139 11.35 30.36 0.16
N PHE A 140 10.97 29.19 0.66
CA PHE A 140 10.02 28.28 0.03
C PHE A 140 8.60 28.53 0.53
N THR A 141 8.40 28.60 1.86
CA THR A 141 7.07 28.75 2.48
C THR A 141 6.41 30.10 2.17
N ASN A 142 7.19 31.14 1.90
CA ASN A 142 6.70 32.47 1.48
C ASN A 142 6.36 32.56 -0.02
N LYS A 143 6.60 31.51 -0.82
CA LYS A 143 6.19 31.48 -2.22
C LYS A 143 4.70 31.17 -2.33
N ASP A 144 4.09 31.59 -3.43
CA ASP A 144 2.75 31.14 -3.76
C ASP A 144 2.74 29.64 -4.15
N GLU A 145 1.57 29.04 -4.17
CA GLU A 145 1.42 27.61 -4.41
C GLU A 145 1.96 27.17 -5.79
N SER A 146 1.85 28.03 -6.81
CA SER A 146 2.33 27.71 -8.15
C SER A 146 3.85 27.64 -8.20
N ASP A 147 4.51 28.56 -7.51
CA ASP A 147 5.97 28.61 -7.41
C ASP A 147 6.51 27.47 -6.53
N GLN A 148 5.82 27.12 -5.45
CA GLN A 148 6.18 25.94 -4.64
C GLN A 148 6.10 24.66 -5.47
N ARG A 149 5.06 24.49 -6.27
CA ARG A 149 4.92 23.34 -7.18
C ARG A 149 6.01 23.31 -8.25
N ALA A 150 6.41 24.45 -8.78
CA ALA A 150 7.51 24.53 -9.74
C ALA A 150 8.85 24.09 -9.12
N VAL A 151 9.15 24.56 -7.91
CA VAL A 151 10.34 24.13 -7.16
C VAL A 151 10.33 22.63 -6.90
N MET A 152 9.19 22.07 -6.48
CA MET A 152 9.07 20.63 -6.26
C MET A 152 9.27 19.82 -7.54
N ALA A 153 8.75 20.31 -8.67
CA ALA A 153 8.96 19.69 -9.98
C ALA A 153 10.45 19.68 -10.38
N ASP A 154 11.16 20.79 -10.13
CA ASP A 154 12.60 20.89 -10.39
C ASP A 154 13.41 19.93 -9.49
N ILE A 155 13.05 19.80 -8.22
CA ILE A 155 13.66 18.81 -7.30
C ILE A 155 13.46 17.39 -7.84
N CYS A 156 12.23 17.03 -8.21
CA CYS A 156 11.93 15.71 -8.76
C CYS A 156 12.71 15.43 -10.06
N LYS A 157 12.86 16.46 -10.91
CA LYS A 157 13.67 16.38 -12.12
C LYS A 157 15.14 16.11 -11.80
N LEU A 158 15.73 16.85 -10.86
CA LEU A 158 17.13 16.65 -10.42
C LEU A 158 17.33 15.25 -9.82
N LEU A 159 16.39 14.74 -9.04
CA LEU A 159 16.45 13.37 -8.51
C LEU A 159 16.47 12.32 -9.63
N SER A 160 15.66 12.51 -10.65
CA SER A 160 15.61 11.61 -11.81
C SER A 160 16.88 11.68 -12.65
N GLU A 161 17.38 12.89 -12.95
CA GLU A 161 18.61 13.11 -13.74
C GLU A 161 19.84 12.53 -13.05
N ASN A 162 19.86 12.48 -11.73
CA ASN A 162 20.94 11.90 -10.93
C ASN A 162 20.71 10.42 -10.55
N ASN A 163 19.70 9.75 -11.09
CA ASN A 163 19.35 8.37 -10.79
C ASN A 163 19.10 8.08 -9.29
N VAL A 164 18.58 9.06 -8.56
CA VAL A 164 18.29 8.97 -7.12
C VAL A 164 16.82 8.59 -6.86
N GLY A 165 15.89 9.14 -7.64
CA GLY A 165 14.46 8.87 -7.50
C GLY A 165 13.74 9.05 -8.84
N PHE A 166 12.82 8.10 -9.14
CA PHE A 166 12.02 8.09 -10.35
C PHE A 166 10.55 8.28 -9.99
N ASP A 167 9.77 8.88 -10.91
CA ASP A 167 8.32 9.12 -10.77
C ASP A 167 7.89 9.89 -9.50
N CYS A 168 8.81 10.61 -8.86
CA CYS A 168 8.52 11.38 -7.66
C CYS A 168 7.43 12.45 -7.88
N ASN A 169 7.28 12.94 -9.13
CA ASN A 169 6.25 13.92 -9.53
C ASN A 169 4.97 13.27 -10.07
N GLY A 170 4.86 11.95 -10.05
CA GLY A 170 3.74 11.21 -10.64
C GLY A 170 2.45 11.22 -9.81
N TYR A 171 2.42 11.85 -8.65
CA TYR A 171 1.26 11.88 -7.77
C TYR A 171 0.66 13.29 -7.67
N PRO A 172 -0.24 13.69 -8.62
CA PRO A 172 -0.70 15.07 -8.74
C PRO A 172 -1.61 15.54 -7.58
N LYS A 173 -1.95 14.65 -6.66
CA LYS A 173 -2.75 14.94 -5.45
C LYS A 173 -1.93 14.84 -4.16
N ALA A 174 -0.62 14.69 -4.23
CA ALA A 174 0.23 14.83 -3.07
C ALA A 174 0.15 16.29 -2.58
N PRO A 175 0.00 16.53 -1.27
CA PRO A 175 -0.04 17.86 -0.71
C PRO A 175 1.27 18.61 -0.96
#